data_a733592f47eae62bc6ac96223bfd39a1
#
_entry.id   a733592f47eae62bc6ac96223bfd39a1
#
_cell.length_a   1.000
_cell.length_b   1.000
_cell.length_c   1.000
_cell.angle_alpha   90.00
_cell.angle_beta   90.00
_cell.angle_gamma   90.00
#
_symmetry.space_group_name_H-M   'P 1'
#
loop_
_entity.id
_entity.type
_entity.pdbx_description
1 polymer ?
#
loop_
_entity_poly.entity_id
_entity_poly.type
_entity_poly.pdbx_seq_one_letter_code
_entity_poly.pdbx_strand_id
1 'polypeptide(L)'
;MINKIEALIREEKLEDVLDALAALDVHGITCYQVMGCGTQRGFKEYTYVRGHQQVEIQMLPKIKIEVLVSSEEWEKKTIDAIQKAAFTGHIGDGKIFSYDVRQAMRIRTKETGYDAIQPE
;
A
#
# COMPACT_ATOMS: atom_id res chain seq x y z
N MET A 1 3.06 -12.31 16.45
CA MET A 1 2.30 -11.18 15.91
C MET A 1 2.64 -10.99 14.45
N ILE A 2 1.63 -10.87 13.61
CA ILE A 2 1.82 -10.60 12.19
C ILE A 2 0.97 -9.38 11.86
N ASN A 3 1.58 -8.39 11.21
CA ASN A 3 0.86 -7.22 10.73
C ASN A 3 0.95 -7.15 9.21
N LYS A 4 -0.13 -6.71 8.60
CA LYS A 4 -0.16 -6.42 7.18
C LYS A 4 -0.11 -4.91 6.98
N ILE A 5 0.80 -4.49 6.13
CA ILE A 5 0.93 -3.10 5.72
C ILE A 5 0.39 -2.98 4.31
N GLU A 6 -0.53 -2.05 4.11
CA GLU A 6 -1.04 -1.71 2.80
C GLU A 6 -0.69 -0.26 2.50
N ALA A 7 -0.12 -0.02 1.34
CA ALA A 7 0.22 1.32 0.91
C ALA A 7 -0.41 1.60 -0.45
N LEU A 8 -1.10 2.73 -0.55
CA LEU A 8 -1.60 3.23 -1.82
C LEU A 8 -0.68 4.36 -2.24
N ILE A 9 0.03 4.19 -3.35
CA ILE A 9 1.05 5.12 -3.79
C ILE A 9 0.84 5.55 -5.24
N ARG A 10 1.55 6.59 -5.66
CA ARG A 10 1.59 6.99 -7.07
C ARG A 10 2.28 5.90 -7.88
N GLU A 11 1.82 5.68 -9.10
CA GLU A 11 2.44 4.69 -9.98
C GLU A 11 3.92 4.96 -10.21
N GLU A 12 4.30 6.22 -10.38
CA GLU A 12 5.69 6.61 -10.65
C GLU A 12 6.61 6.40 -9.45
N LYS A 13 6.05 6.09 -8.27
CA LYS A 13 6.83 5.83 -7.06
C LYS A 13 7.03 4.35 -6.77
N LEU A 14 6.45 3.48 -7.58
CA LEU A 14 6.55 2.04 -7.34
C LEU A 14 7.99 1.56 -7.25
N GLU A 15 8.81 1.93 -8.22
CA GLU A 15 10.20 1.47 -8.27
C GLU A 15 10.99 1.96 -7.05
N ASP A 16 10.82 3.24 -6.69
CA ASP A 16 11.50 3.80 -5.50
C ASP A 16 11.09 3.07 -4.22
N VAL A 17 9.81 2.75 -4.08
CA VAL A 17 9.31 2.03 -2.91
C VAL A 17 9.85 0.60 -2.88
N LEU A 18 9.84 -0.10 -4.01
CA LEU A 18 10.39 -1.46 -4.06
C LEU A 18 11.88 -1.49 -3.74
N ASP A 19 12.64 -0.51 -4.22
CA ASP A 19 14.06 -0.38 -3.90
C ASP A 19 14.28 -0.14 -2.40
N ALA A 20 13.46 0.71 -1.79
CA ALA A 20 13.55 0.99 -0.36
C ALA A 20 13.23 -0.25 0.48
N LEU A 21 12.23 -1.04 0.08
CA LEU A 21 11.89 -2.27 0.78
C LEU A 21 12.96 -3.34 0.60
N ALA A 22 13.55 -3.44 -0.58
CA ALA A 22 14.67 -4.35 -0.83
C ALA A 22 15.89 -4.00 0.03
N ALA A 23 16.16 -2.70 0.22
CA ALA A 23 17.27 -2.24 1.07
C ALA A 23 17.08 -2.63 2.54
N LEU A 24 15.83 -2.80 2.98
CA LEU A 24 15.50 -3.30 4.33
C LEU A 24 15.44 -4.82 4.41
N ASP A 25 15.68 -5.50 3.30
CA ASP A 25 15.51 -6.96 3.22
C ASP A 25 14.07 -7.41 3.50
N VAL A 26 13.11 -6.59 3.10
CA VAL A 26 11.69 -6.92 3.19
C VAL A 26 11.25 -7.61 1.90
N HIS A 27 10.70 -8.81 2.04
CA HIS A 27 10.29 -9.66 0.94
C HIS A 27 8.80 -10.02 1.03
N GLY A 28 8.31 -10.75 0.03
CA GLY A 28 6.91 -11.16 0.04
C GLY A 28 5.97 -10.01 -0.23
N ILE A 29 6.31 -9.18 -1.19
CA ILE A 29 5.54 -8.00 -1.57
C ILE A 29 4.55 -8.36 -2.66
N THR A 30 3.29 -7.98 -2.47
CA THR A 30 2.26 -8.09 -3.50
C THR A 30 1.89 -6.69 -3.96
N CYS A 31 1.89 -6.49 -5.28
CA CYS A 31 1.54 -5.20 -5.86
C CYS A 31 0.46 -5.38 -6.92
N TYR A 32 -0.46 -4.44 -7.00
CA TYR A 32 -1.44 -4.42 -8.07
C TYR A 32 -1.95 -3.00 -8.31
N GLN A 33 -2.43 -2.81 -9.53
CA GLN A 33 -2.99 -1.52 -9.92
C GLN A 33 -4.40 -1.38 -9.37
N VAL A 34 -4.71 -0.19 -8.87
CA VAL A 34 -6.04 0.17 -8.38
C VAL A 34 -6.40 1.56 -8.88
N MET A 35 -7.66 1.90 -8.81
CA MET A 35 -8.12 3.24 -9.11
C MET A 35 -8.46 3.95 -7.81
N GLY A 36 -7.73 5.02 -7.52
CA GLY A 36 -8.07 5.90 -6.42
C GLY A 36 -9.18 6.84 -6.85
N CYS A 37 -10.17 7.03 -5.99
CA CYS A 37 -11.30 7.90 -6.26
C CYS A 37 -11.41 8.92 -5.15
N GLY A 38 -11.41 10.20 -5.51
CA GLY A 38 -11.49 11.28 -4.55
C GLY A 38 -12.00 12.55 -5.18
N THR A 39 -12.37 13.52 -4.33
CA THR A 39 -12.81 14.84 -4.76
C THR A 39 -11.64 15.80 -4.62
N GLN A 40 -11.23 16.45 -5.71
CA GLN A 40 -10.18 17.45 -5.70
C GLN A 40 -10.61 18.71 -6.39
N ARG A 41 -10.19 19.86 -5.85
CA ARG A 41 -10.45 21.14 -6.46
C ARG A 41 -9.56 21.34 -7.69
N GLY A 42 -10.16 21.86 -8.76
CA GLY A 42 -9.44 22.24 -9.97
C GLY A 42 -9.03 21.09 -10.87
N PHE A 43 -9.45 19.88 -10.57
CA PHE A 43 -9.16 18.71 -11.39
C PHE A 43 -10.46 18.02 -11.77
N LYS A 44 -10.72 17.91 -13.08
CA LYS A 44 -12.01 17.46 -13.61
C LYS A 44 -11.82 16.33 -14.61
N GLU A 45 -11.54 15.13 -14.13
CA GLU A 45 -11.49 13.97 -15.02
C GLU A 45 -12.86 13.34 -15.20
N TYR A 46 -13.64 13.26 -14.12
CA TYR A 46 -14.96 12.66 -14.14
C TYR A 46 -15.94 13.51 -13.37
N THR A 47 -17.14 13.62 -13.91
CA THR A 47 -18.24 14.31 -13.27
C THR A 47 -19.45 13.40 -13.29
N TYR A 48 -20.15 13.31 -12.16
CA TYR A 48 -21.42 12.60 -12.12
C TYR A 48 -22.43 13.37 -11.29
N VAL A 49 -23.71 13.07 -11.52
CA VAL A 49 -24.81 13.71 -10.80
C VAL A 49 -25.23 12.79 -9.66
N ARG A 50 -25.24 13.33 -8.45
CA ARG A 50 -25.69 12.63 -7.25
C ARG A 50 -26.86 13.38 -6.66
N GLY A 51 -28.07 12.82 -6.82
CA GLY A 51 -29.28 13.56 -6.50
C GLY A 51 -29.42 14.80 -7.38
N HIS A 52 -29.50 15.97 -6.76
CA HIS A 52 -29.56 17.25 -7.47
C HIS A 52 -28.22 17.99 -7.51
N GLN A 53 -27.13 17.35 -7.04
CA GLN A 53 -25.82 17.96 -7.02
C GLN A 53 -24.90 17.31 -8.01
N GLN A 54 -24.15 18.13 -8.71
CA GLN A 54 -23.07 17.67 -9.57
C GLN A 54 -21.81 17.59 -8.72
N VAL A 55 -21.20 16.40 -8.68
CA VAL A 55 -19.99 16.15 -7.89
C VAL A 55 -18.87 15.78 -8.86
N GLU A 56 -17.74 16.46 -8.71
CA GLU A 56 -16.54 16.14 -9.47
C GLU A 56 -15.75 15.09 -8.72
N ILE A 57 -15.46 13.99 -9.39
CA ILE A 57 -14.65 12.92 -8.85
C ILE A 57 -13.45 12.72 -9.75
N GLN A 58 -12.30 12.73 -9.12
CA GLN A 58 -11.07 12.37 -9.79
C GLN A 58 -10.77 10.89 -9.55
N MET A 59 -10.62 10.13 -10.63
CA MET A 59 -10.18 8.74 -10.57
C MET A 59 -8.79 8.66 -11.14
N LEU A 60 -7.84 8.29 -10.30
CA LEU A 60 -6.44 8.20 -10.68
C LEU A 60 -5.94 6.78 -10.49
N PRO A 61 -5.14 6.29 -11.43
CA PRO A 61 -4.48 5.01 -11.22
C PRO A 61 -3.46 5.14 -10.08
N LYS A 62 -3.47 4.14 -9.22
CA LYS A 62 -2.57 4.01 -8.08
C LYS A 62 -2.01 2.60 -8.05
N ILE A 63 -0.96 2.42 -7.29
CA ILE A 63 -0.47 1.08 -6.95
C ILE A 63 -0.79 0.81 -5.50
N LYS A 64 -1.32 -0.37 -5.23
CA LYS A 64 -1.48 -0.88 -3.88
C LYS A 64 -0.39 -1.90 -3.62
N ILE A 65 0.34 -1.69 -2.54
CA ILE A 65 1.40 -2.59 -2.10
C ILE A 65 0.94 -3.23 -0.81
N GLU A 66 1.10 -4.55 -0.71
CA GLU A 66 0.82 -5.29 0.51
C GLU A 66 2.06 -6.06 0.92
N VAL A 67 2.40 -5.97 2.21
CA VAL A 67 3.53 -6.69 2.77
C VAL A 67 3.20 -7.12 4.20
N LEU A 68 3.66 -8.31 4.57
CA LEU A 68 3.49 -8.83 5.94
C LEU A 68 4.79 -8.67 6.71
N VAL A 69 4.68 -8.23 7.94
CA VAL A 69 5.81 -8.08 8.85
C VAL A 69 5.50 -8.77 10.17
N SER A 70 6.55 -9.14 10.91
CA SER A 70 6.44 -10.03 12.06
C SER A 70 6.56 -9.36 13.42
N SER A 71 6.71 -8.03 13.46
CA SER A 71 6.87 -7.31 14.73
C SER A 71 6.52 -5.83 14.56
N GLU A 72 6.32 -5.15 15.68
CA GLU A 72 6.11 -3.69 15.68
C GLU A 72 7.34 -2.95 15.18
N GLU A 73 8.52 -3.45 15.47
CA GLU A 73 9.76 -2.85 14.98
C GLU A 73 9.81 -2.89 13.45
N TRP A 74 9.52 -4.04 12.86
CA TRP A 74 9.49 -4.18 11.41
C TRP A 74 8.36 -3.38 10.77
N GLU A 75 7.20 -3.29 11.45
CA GLU A 75 6.10 -2.46 10.98
C GLU A 75 6.54 -1.00 10.85
N LYS A 76 7.16 -0.47 11.90
CA LYS A 76 7.63 0.92 11.89
C LYS A 76 8.67 1.18 10.82
N LYS A 77 9.67 0.32 10.73
CA LYS A 77 10.74 0.47 9.72
C LYS A 77 10.17 0.43 8.29
N THR A 78 9.23 -0.47 8.05
CA THR A 78 8.63 -0.63 6.74
C THR A 78 7.77 0.57 6.37
N ILE A 79 6.93 1.03 7.30
CA ILE A 79 6.09 2.22 7.07
C ILE A 79 6.97 3.44 6.81
N ASP A 80 8.02 3.66 7.60
CA ASP A 80 8.92 4.78 7.41
C ASP A 80 9.60 4.74 6.05
N ALA A 81 10.04 3.56 5.61
CA ALA A 81 10.70 3.39 4.32
C ALA A 81 9.75 3.70 3.16
N ILE A 82 8.53 3.20 3.23
CA ILE A 82 7.51 3.46 2.20
C ILE A 82 7.19 4.95 2.16
N GLN A 83 6.97 5.56 3.31
CA GLN A 83 6.62 6.97 3.41
C GLN A 83 7.71 7.86 2.77
N LYS A 84 8.96 7.60 3.09
CA LYS A 84 10.06 8.40 2.54
C LYS A 84 10.19 8.22 1.03
N ALA A 85 10.08 6.99 0.56
CA ALA A 85 10.24 6.69 -0.86
C ALA A 85 9.09 7.23 -1.71
N ALA A 86 7.88 7.22 -1.18
CA ALA A 86 6.67 7.63 -1.91
C ALA A 86 6.37 9.13 -1.79
N PHE A 87 7.02 9.83 -0.88
CA PHE A 87 6.73 11.23 -0.57
C PHE A 87 7.08 12.17 -1.72
N THR A 88 6.15 13.05 -2.09
CA THR A 88 6.40 14.18 -2.98
C THR A 88 6.06 15.51 -2.30
N GLY A 89 5.22 15.49 -1.29
CA GLY A 89 4.72 16.69 -0.62
C GLY A 89 3.46 17.26 -1.26
N HIS A 90 2.94 16.60 -2.27
CA HIS A 90 1.72 17.03 -2.96
C HIS A 90 0.52 16.16 -2.60
N ILE A 91 -0.67 16.72 -2.72
CA ILE A 91 -1.91 15.97 -2.56
C ILE A 91 -1.91 14.84 -3.57
N GLY A 92 -2.25 13.64 -3.13
CA GLY A 92 -2.25 12.45 -3.97
C GLY A 92 -1.10 11.50 -3.70
N ASP A 93 -0.25 11.80 -2.71
CA ASP A 93 0.85 10.89 -2.33
C ASP A 93 0.35 9.54 -1.82
N GLY A 94 -0.86 9.48 -1.31
CA GLY A 94 -1.47 8.25 -0.88
C GLY A 94 -1.52 8.08 0.63
N LYS A 95 -1.78 6.84 1.05
CA LYS A 95 -1.94 6.49 2.46
C LYS A 95 -1.32 5.14 2.75
N ILE A 96 -0.96 4.93 4.00
CA ILE A 96 -0.43 3.66 4.48
C ILE A 96 -1.31 3.22 5.63
N PHE A 97 -1.73 1.96 5.60
CA PHE A 97 -2.51 1.33 6.66
C PHE A 97 -1.77 0.12 7.20
N SER A 98 -1.99 -0.19 8.47
CA SER A 98 -1.54 -1.46 9.01
C SER A 98 -2.64 -2.07 9.87
N TYR A 99 -2.68 -3.39 9.92
CA TYR A 99 -3.65 -4.11 10.74
C TYR A 99 -3.15 -5.51 11.05
N ASP A 100 -3.72 -6.08 12.12
CA ASP A 100 -3.34 -7.40 12.58
C ASP A 100 -3.84 -8.48 11.61
N VAL A 101 -2.97 -9.46 11.36
CA VAL A 101 -3.31 -10.66 10.60
C VAL A 101 -3.40 -11.81 11.60
N ARG A 102 -4.57 -12.40 11.72
CA ARG A 102 -4.81 -13.45 12.70
C ARG A 102 -4.11 -14.74 12.38
N GLN A 103 -4.08 -15.10 11.11
CA GLN A 103 -3.49 -16.36 10.65
C GLN A 103 -2.82 -16.16 9.31
N ALA A 104 -1.73 -16.89 9.10
CA ALA A 104 -1.07 -17.00 7.81
C ALA A 104 -0.68 -18.46 7.62
N MET A 105 -0.79 -18.94 6.39
CA MET A 105 -0.38 -20.30 6.04
C MET A 105 0.28 -20.30 4.67
N ARG A 106 1.42 -20.95 4.57
CA ARG A 106 2.04 -21.20 3.28
C ARG A 106 1.38 -22.42 2.65
N ILE A 107 0.82 -22.26 1.48
CA ILE A 107 0.03 -23.33 0.86
C ILE A 107 0.84 -24.58 0.60
N ARG A 108 2.06 -24.43 0.08
CA ARG A 108 2.90 -25.56 -0.29
C ARG A 108 3.31 -26.41 0.90
N THR A 109 3.71 -25.77 1.99
CA THR A 109 4.33 -26.48 3.14
C THR A 109 3.38 -26.66 4.31
N LYS A 110 2.26 -25.92 4.32
CA LYS A 110 1.34 -25.82 5.46
C LYS A 110 1.96 -25.16 6.70
N GLU A 111 3.14 -24.58 6.58
CA GLU A 111 3.71 -23.78 7.66
C GLU A 111 2.78 -22.63 8.01
N THR A 112 2.71 -22.30 9.29
CA THR A 112 1.79 -21.27 9.79
C THR A 112 2.51 -20.21 10.58
N GLY A 113 1.85 -19.06 10.75
CA GLY A 113 2.37 -17.99 11.59
C GLY A 113 3.64 -17.38 11.05
N TYR A 114 4.59 -17.15 11.94
CA TYR A 114 5.87 -16.54 11.60
C TYR A 114 6.57 -17.27 10.45
N ASP A 115 6.60 -18.60 10.48
CA ASP A 115 7.29 -19.38 9.46
C ASP A 115 6.64 -19.23 8.08
N ALA A 116 5.33 -19.00 8.05
CA ALA A 116 4.60 -18.85 6.79
C ALA A 116 4.97 -17.58 6.03
N ILE A 117 5.44 -16.55 6.72
CA ILE A 117 5.76 -15.26 6.10
C ILE A 117 7.26 -15.06 5.87
N GLN A 118 8.09 -16.03 6.24
CA GLN A 118 9.52 -15.98 5.98
C GLN A 118 9.81 -16.44 4.54
N PRO A 119 10.97 -16.05 3.98
CA PRO A 119 11.38 -16.55 2.66
C PRO A 119 11.48 -18.08 2.64
N GLU A 120 11.15 -18.68 1.52
CA GLU A 120 11.31 -20.11 1.33
C GLU A 120 12.76 -20.50 1.08
#